data_f04ec7c51342852a4b87747a10e5d656
#
_entry.id   f04ec7c51342852a4b87747a10e5d656
#
_cell.length_a   1.000
_cell.length_b   1.000
_cell.length_c   1.000
_cell.angle_alpha   90.00
_cell.angle_beta   90.00
_cell.angle_gamma   90.00
#
_symmetry.space_group_name_H-M   'P 1'
#
loop_
_entity.id
_entity.type
_entity.pdbx_description
1 polymer ?
#
loop_
_entity_poly.entity_id
_entity_poly.type
_entity_poly.pdbx_seq_one_letter_code
_entity_poly.pdbx_strand_id
1 'polypeptide(L)'
;DTLAALVANLIDADALLLLTDQQGLYREDPRQNPGAELVEQSDVHDARLDAMAGEGGALGRGGMVTKLRAARLAARSGTETVIASGRVADIVASVAAGDSVGTWLRTGKQPQNARKQWLASMVQIHGSVELDEGAVRVLRESGRSLLAVGVRGVHGNFTRGDMVSCRDPDGREIARGLVNYGADETRRIMGSASNKIEAILGYQVDEELIHRDNLVLV
;
A
#
# COMPACT_ATOMS: atom_id res chain seq x y z
N ASP A 1 -16.12 -1.18 -2.18
CA ASP A 1 -15.17 -0.10 -1.84
C ASP A 1 -13.91 -0.64 -1.13
N THR A 2 -14.04 -1.46 -0.06
CA THR A 2 -12.89 -2.00 0.71
C THR A 2 -11.93 -2.83 -0.16
N LEU A 3 -12.46 -3.72 -1.00
CA LEU A 3 -11.63 -4.52 -1.92
C LEU A 3 -10.85 -3.63 -2.90
N ALA A 4 -11.48 -2.58 -3.43
CA ALA A 4 -10.80 -1.63 -4.30
C ALA A 4 -9.64 -0.92 -3.60
N ALA A 5 -9.81 -0.54 -2.34
CA ALA A 5 -8.73 0.04 -1.54
C ALA A 5 -7.58 -0.94 -1.28
N LEU A 6 -7.88 -2.22 -1.03
CA LEU A 6 -6.85 -3.26 -0.87
C LEU A 6 -6.08 -3.50 -2.16
N VAL A 7 -6.77 -3.52 -3.32
CA VAL A 7 -6.13 -3.62 -4.63
C VAL A 7 -5.26 -2.40 -4.90
N ALA A 8 -5.76 -1.18 -4.63
CA ALA A 8 -4.98 0.05 -4.79
C ALA A 8 -3.67 0.00 -3.97
N ASN A 9 -3.75 -0.48 -2.72
CA ASN A 9 -2.57 -0.66 -1.88
C ASN A 9 -1.61 -1.73 -2.43
N LEU A 10 -2.14 -2.81 -3.01
CA LEU A 10 -1.34 -3.92 -3.55
C LEU A 10 -0.52 -3.50 -4.78
N ILE A 11 -1.13 -2.67 -5.66
CA ILE A 11 -0.49 -2.22 -6.90
C ILE A 11 0.22 -0.87 -6.78
N ASP A 12 0.29 -0.29 -5.57
CA ASP A 12 0.84 1.04 -5.30
C ASP A 12 0.21 2.15 -6.17
N ALA A 13 -1.11 2.14 -6.26
CA ALA A 13 -1.82 3.15 -7.02
C ALA A 13 -1.61 4.55 -6.42
N ASP A 14 -1.38 5.55 -7.26
CA ASP A 14 -1.32 6.96 -6.83
C ASP A 14 -2.71 7.47 -6.41
N ALA A 15 -3.75 7.00 -7.10
CA ALA A 15 -5.12 7.40 -6.83
C ALA A 15 -6.11 6.24 -6.96
N LEU A 16 -7.11 6.24 -6.09
CA LEU A 16 -8.29 5.36 -6.11
C LEU A 16 -9.52 6.18 -6.52
N LEU A 17 -10.11 5.88 -7.68
CA LEU A 17 -11.37 6.51 -8.10
C LEU A 17 -12.55 5.62 -7.69
N LEU A 18 -13.42 6.14 -6.82
CA LEU A 18 -14.67 5.52 -6.40
C LEU A 18 -15.86 6.18 -7.09
N LEU A 19 -16.45 5.47 -8.04
CA LEU A 19 -17.61 5.95 -8.77
C LEU A 19 -18.89 5.71 -7.96
N THR A 20 -19.79 6.70 -7.98
CA THR A 20 -21.07 6.68 -7.26
C THR A 20 -22.16 7.33 -8.11
N ASP A 21 -23.39 7.33 -7.62
CA ASP A 21 -24.53 8.02 -8.23
C ASP A 21 -24.59 9.52 -7.89
N GLN A 22 -23.79 9.96 -6.90
CA GLN A 22 -23.67 11.36 -6.49
C GLN A 22 -22.41 12.00 -7.08
N GLN A 23 -22.36 13.34 -7.14
CA GLN A 23 -21.19 14.04 -7.66
C GLN A 23 -19.95 13.89 -6.78
N GLY A 24 -20.14 13.64 -5.47
CA GLY A 24 -19.11 13.48 -4.48
C GLY A 24 -19.68 13.50 -3.07
N LEU A 25 -18.88 13.88 -2.07
CA LEU A 25 -19.31 14.10 -0.70
C LEU A 25 -19.84 15.52 -0.56
N TYR A 26 -21.00 15.67 0.06
CA TYR A 26 -21.61 16.94 0.37
C TYR A 26 -21.52 17.23 1.87
N ARG A 27 -21.54 18.52 2.25
CA ARG A 27 -21.52 18.95 3.65
C ARG A 27 -22.76 18.48 4.43
N GLU A 28 -23.90 18.36 3.71
CA GLU A 28 -25.19 17.89 4.21
C GLU A 28 -25.78 16.92 3.19
N ASP A 29 -26.82 16.16 3.58
CA ASP A 29 -27.48 15.24 2.66
C ASP A 29 -28.20 16.04 1.54
N PRO A 30 -27.79 15.96 0.28
CA PRO A 30 -28.39 16.70 -0.83
C PRO A 30 -29.84 16.29 -1.13
N ARG A 31 -30.31 15.15 -0.58
CA ARG A 31 -31.73 14.72 -0.68
C ARG A 31 -32.60 15.51 0.27
N GLN A 32 -32.03 15.98 1.39
CA GLN A 32 -32.76 16.79 2.38
C GLN A 32 -32.52 18.27 2.15
N ASN A 33 -31.33 18.64 1.70
CA ASN A 33 -30.96 20.01 1.34
C ASN A 33 -30.44 20.08 -0.09
N PRO A 34 -31.29 20.46 -1.08
CA PRO A 34 -30.85 20.58 -2.49
C PRO A 34 -29.77 21.64 -2.71
N GLY A 35 -29.55 22.54 -1.76
CA GLY A 35 -28.48 23.55 -1.78
C GLY A 35 -27.19 23.12 -1.07
N ALA A 36 -27.06 21.84 -0.67
CA ALA A 36 -25.88 21.34 0.00
C ALA A 36 -24.62 21.55 -0.84
N GLU A 37 -23.58 22.07 -0.22
CA GLU A 37 -22.29 22.33 -0.88
C GLU A 37 -21.49 21.03 -1.06
N LEU A 38 -20.94 20.84 -2.25
CA LEU A 38 -19.98 19.77 -2.54
C LEU A 38 -18.66 20.05 -1.83
N VAL A 39 -18.09 19.05 -1.19
CA VAL A 39 -16.72 19.09 -0.65
C VAL A 39 -15.78 18.79 -1.80
N GLU A 40 -15.14 19.79 -2.38
CA GLU A 40 -14.22 19.58 -3.49
C GLU A 40 -12.94 18.87 -3.04
N GLN A 41 -12.40 19.22 -1.86
CA GLN A 41 -11.18 18.62 -1.32
C GLN A 41 -11.22 18.61 0.21
N SER A 42 -10.64 17.55 0.82
CA SER A 42 -10.44 17.43 2.27
C SER A 42 -9.27 16.51 2.59
N ASP A 43 -8.73 16.62 3.81
CA ASP A 43 -7.89 15.58 4.37
C ASP A 43 -8.74 14.34 4.67
N VAL A 44 -8.30 13.15 4.27
CA VAL A 44 -9.02 11.89 4.46
C VAL A 44 -9.25 11.55 5.94
N HIS A 45 -8.44 12.09 6.85
CA HIS A 45 -8.52 11.89 8.30
C HIS A 45 -9.31 12.99 9.01
N ASP A 46 -9.88 13.97 8.28
CA ASP A 46 -10.74 14.99 8.88
C ASP A 46 -11.95 14.32 9.54
N ALA A 47 -12.11 14.52 10.85
CA ALA A 47 -13.20 13.93 11.64
C ALA A 47 -14.59 14.41 11.19
N ARG A 48 -14.67 15.61 10.57
CA ARG A 48 -15.94 16.18 10.07
C ARG A 48 -16.55 15.35 8.94
N LEU A 49 -15.74 14.59 8.20
CA LEU A 49 -16.20 13.75 7.09
C LEU A 49 -17.22 12.68 7.53
N ASP A 50 -17.05 12.13 8.76
CA ASP A 50 -17.96 11.10 9.27
C ASP A 50 -19.37 11.66 9.51
N ALA A 51 -19.48 12.89 10.01
CA ALA A 51 -20.75 13.57 10.18
C ALA A 51 -21.42 13.91 8.84
N MET A 52 -20.63 14.30 7.83
CA MET A 52 -21.10 14.61 6.48
C MET A 52 -21.58 13.37 5.73
N ALA A 53 -21.00 12.20 5.98
CA ALA A 53 -21.38 10.94 5.34
C ALA A 53 -22.78 10.46 5.74
N GLY A 54 -23.32 10.97 6.85
CA GLY A 54 -24.62 10.61 7.38
C GLY A 54 -24.69 9.17 7.90
N GLU A 55 -25.82 8.82 8.52
CA GLU A 55 -26.14 7.43 8.83
C GLU A 55 -26.51 6.74 7.51
N GLY A 56 -25.70 5.77 7.08
CA GLY A 56 -25.86 5.06 5.81
C GLY A 56 -27.32 4.59 5.62
N GLY A 57 -27.95 5.01 4.54
CA GLY A 57 -29.36 4.73 4.27
C GLY A 57 -29.68 3.23 4.34
N ALA A 58 -30.84 2.89 4.85
CA ALA A 58 -31.32 1.53 5.17
C ALA A 58 -31.37 0.54 3.97
N LEU A 59 -31.07 0.97 2.75
CA LEU A 59 -31.24 0.18 1.51
C LEU A 59 -29.97 -0.05 0.69
N GLY A 60 -28.77 0.41 1.11
CA GLY A 60 -27.56 0.27 0.30
C GLY A 60 -26.37 -0.33 1.06
N ARG A 61 -25.86 -1.47 0.58
CA ARG A 61 -24.58 -2.07 1.05
C ARG A 61 -23.33 -1.25 0.69
N GLY A 62 -23.46 0.03 0.30
CA GLY A 62 -22.35 0.84 -0.21
C GLY A 62 -22.60 2.35 -0.06
N GLY A 63 -22.89 2.86 1.13
CA GLY A 63 -23.08 4.29 1.38
C GLY A 63 -21.77 5.09 1.39
N MET A 64 -21.86 6.41 1.54
CA MET A 64 -20.70 7.32 1.63
C MET A 64 -19.73 6.89 2.75
N VAL A 65 -20.24 6.40 3.87
CA VAL A 65 -19.46 5.84 4.99
C VAL A 65 -18.49 4.73 4.53
N THR A 66 -18.95 3.82 3.63
CA THR A 66 -18.09 2.74 3.13
C THR A 66 -17.00 3.26 2.20
N LYS A 67 -17.27 4.34 1.45
CA LYS A 67 -16.28 5.03 0.60
C LYS A 67 -15.23 5.76 1.43
N LEU A 68 -15.63 6.44 2.50
CA LEU A 68 -14.69 7.06 3.43
C LEU A 68 -13.80 6.03 4.13
N ARG A 69 -14.36 4.88 4.54
CA ARG A 69 -13.56 3.77 5.10
C ARG A 69 -12.56 3.22 4.08
N ALA A 70 -12.97 3.05 2.83
CA ALA A 70 -12.09 2.62 1.74
C ALA A 70 -10.99 3.65 1.47
N ALA A 71 -11.33 4.94 1.43
CA ALA A 71 -10.38 6.03 1.27
C ALA A 71 -9.32 6.05 2.39
N ARG A 72 -9.74 5.90 3.66
CA ARG A 72 -8.82 5.79 4.81
C ARG A 72 -7.92 4.56 4.73
N LEU A 73 -8.45 3.45 4.21
CA LEU A 73 -7.65 2.24 4.00
C LEU A 73 -6.63 2.44 2.88
N ALA A 74 -7.00 3.03 1.76
CA ALA A 74 -6.09 3.38 0.65
C ALA A 74 -5.01 4.38 1.10
N ALA A 75 -5.38 5.36 1.92
CA ALA A 75 -4.46 6.36 2.47
C ALA A 75 -3.34 5.78 3.34
N ARG A 76 -3.47 4.54 3.83
CA ARG A 76 -2.41 3.87 4.61
C ARG A 76 -1.15 3.66 3.78
N SER A 77 -1.27 3.41 2.48
CA SER A 77 -0.16 3.30 1.54
C SER A 77 0.14 4.61 0.78
N GLY A 78 -0.58 5.69 1.11
CA GLY A 78 -0.40 6.99 0.47
C GLY A 78 -1.26 7.21 -0.77
N THR A 79 -2.12 6.26 -1.11
CA THR A 79 -3.07 6.39 -2.23
C THR A 79 -4.13 7.44 -1.91
N GLU A 80 -4.24 8.47 -2.73
CA GLU A 80 -5.32 9.46 -2.65
C GLU A 80 -6.63 8.85 -3.16
N THR A 81 -7.78 9.38 -2.73
CA THR A 81 -9.07 8.87 -3.20
C THR A 81 -9.92 9.99 -3.79
N VAL A 82 -10.47 9.74 -4.97
CA VAL A 82 -11.47 10.60 -5.59
C VAL A 82 -12.83 9.92 -5.55
N ILE A 83 -13.84 10.59 -5.01
CA ILE A 83 -15.24 10.14 -5.05
C ILE A 83 -15.96 11.00 -6.07
N ALA A 84 -16.46 10.40 -7.16
CA ALA A 84 -17.08 11.15 -8.25
C ALA A 84 -18.27 10.40 -8.85
N SER A 85 -19.09 11.13 -9.62
CA SER A 85 -20.24 10.53 -10.30
C SER A 85 -19.82 9.69 -11.51
N GLY A 86 -20.23 8.43 -11.51
CA GLY A 86 -20.05 7.56 -12.69
C GLY A 86 -20.94 7.90 -13.88
N ARG A 87 -21.79 8.94 -13.77
CA ARG A 87 -22.66 9.43 -14.86
C ARG A 87 -22.02 10.55 -15.68
N VAL A 88 -20.88 11.09 -15.21
CA VAL A 88 -20.13 12.12 -15.94
C VAL A 88 -19.34 11.44 -17.04
N ALA A 89 -19.49 11.94 -18.27
CA ALA A 89 -18.71 11.45 -19.40
C ALA A 89 -17.21 11.71 -19.15
N ASP A 90 -16.37 10.79 -19.58
CA ASP A 90 -14.92 10.88 -19.51
C ASP A 90 -14.34 11.14 -18.11
N ILE A 91 -15.08 10.78 -17.06
CA ILE A 91 -14.71 11.06 -15.66
C ILE A 91 -13.30 10.53 -15.30
N VAL A 92 -12.90 9.39 -15.85
CA VAL A 92 -11.55 8.82 -15.63
C VAL A 92 -10.47 9.72 -16.24
N ALA A 93 -10.71 10.23 -17.45
CA ALA A 93 -9.78 11.14 -18.13
C ALA A 93 -9.67 12.47 -17.39
N SER A 94 -10.80 13.02 -16.93
CA SER A 94 -10.82 14.26 -16.13
C SER A 94 -10.05 14.11 -14.81
N VAL A 95 -10.24 13.01 -14.10
CA VAL A 95 -9.47 12.74 -12.87
C VAL A 95 -7.98 12.59 -13.18
N ALA A 96 -7.61 11.87 -14.24
CA ALA A 96 -6.22 11.69 -14.65
C ALA A 96 -5.56 13.02 -15.10
N ALA A 97 -6.34 13.95 -15.66
CA ALA A 97 -5.89 15.29 -16.02
C ALA A 97 -5.75 16.22 -14.80
N GLY A 98 -6.26 15.82 -13.63
CA GLY A 98 -6.26 16.64 -12.40
C GLY A 98 -7.37 17.68 -12.36
N ASP A 99 -8.44 17.48 -13.16
CA ASP A 99 -9.58 18.39 -13.13
C ASP A 99 -10.27 18.36 -11.75
N SER A 100 -10.86 19.49 -11.37
CA SER A 100 -11.64 19.60 -10.12
C SER A 100 -13.00 18.93 -10.27
N VAL A 101 -13.03 17.60 -10.20
CA VAL A 101 -14.24 16.79 -10.31
C VAL A 101 -14.43 15.93 -9.06
N GLY A 102 -15.65 15.91 -8.54
CA GLY A 102 -15.99 15.12 -7.36
C GLY A 102 -15.36 15.65 -6.07
N THR A 103 -15.04 14.73 -5.17
CA THR A 103 -14.39 15.01 -3.89
C THR A 103 -13.02 14.35 -3.85
N TRP A 104 -11.97 15.13 -3.72
CA TRP A 104 -10.60 14.67 -3.52
C TRP A 104 -10.29 14.52 -2.03
N LEU A 105 -10.03 13.30 -1.60
CA LEU A 105 -9.58 12.98 -0.24
C LEU A 105 -8.07 12.80 -0.25
N ARG A 106 -7.36 13.82 0.22
CA ARG A 106 -5.90 13.87 0.26
C ARG A 106 -5.37 13.15 1.48
N THR A 107 -4.24 12.49 1.33
CA THR A 107 -3.61 11.76 2.44
C THR A 107 -2.70 12.63 3.30
N GLY A 108 -2.24 13.77 2.78
CA GLY A 108 -1.26 14.65 3.43
C GLY A 108 0.11 14.00 3.68
N LYS A 109 0.29 12.74 3.31
CA LYS A 109 1.51 11.95 3.51
C LYS A 109 2.20 11.68 2.19
N GLN A 110 3.54 11.67 2.20
CA GLN A 110 4.28 11.17 1.04
C GLN A 110 4.01 9.66 0.90
N PRO A 111 3.68 9.15 -0.31
CA PRO A 111 3.32 7.75 -0.53
C PRO A 111 4.34 6.75 0.03
N GLN A 112 5.64 7.00 -0.16
CA GLN A 112 6.72 6.13 0.34
C GLN A 112 6.73 5.96 1.86
N ASN A 113 6.43 7.02 2.63
CA ASN A 113 6.38 6.94 4.10
C ASN A 113 5.14 6.21 4.60
N ALA A 114 4.00 6.39 3.91
CA ALA A 114 2.76 5.73 4.25
C ALA A 114 2.84 4.22 3.99
N ARG A 115 3.44 3.81 2.86
CA ARG A 115 3.69 2.40 2.55
C ARG A 115 4.58 1.73 3.60
N LYS A 116 5.68 2.37 3.97
CA LYS A 116 6.58 1.84 5.01
C LYS A 116 5.87 1.67 6.35
N GLN A 117 5.02 2.62 6.74
CA GLN A 117 4.20 2.50 7.95
C GLN A 117 3.20 1.35 7.85
N TRP A 118 2.57 1.15 6.68
CA TRP A 118 1.67 0.02 6.46
C TRP A 118 2.41 -1.32 6.55
N LEU A 119 3.57 -1.45 5.88
CA LEU A 119 4.43 -2.64 5.97
C LEU A 119 4.87 -2.91 7.41
N ALA A 120 5.24 -1.87 8.17
CA ALA A 120 5.60 -1.99 9.58
C ALA A 120 4.44 -2.49 10.46
N SER A 121 3.19 -2.18 10.09
CA SER A 121 1.98 -2.60 10.80
C SER A 121 1.48 -4.00 10.46
N MET A 122 2.05 -4.65 9.43
CA MET A 122 1.70 -6.04 9.10
C MET A 122 2.14 -6.98 10.21
N VAL A 123 1.17 -7.63 10.84
CA VAL A 123 1.39 -8.50 12.01
C VAL A 123 1.82 -9.91 11.60
N GLN A 124 1.49 -10.35 10.38
CA GLN A 124 1.71 -11.72 9.96
C GLN A 124 3.07 -11.87 9.27
N ILE A 125 4.04 -12.45 9.97
CA ILE A 125 5.37 -12.77 9.47
C ILE A 125 5.42 -14.26 9.19
N HIS A 126 5.72 -14.66 7.96
CA HIS A 126 5.70 -16.06 7.52
C HIS A 126 7.05 -16.76 7.64
N GLY A 127 8.12 -16.01 7.95
CA GLY A 127 9.46 -16.55 8.12
C GLY A 127 10.48 -15.48 8.39
N SER A 128 11.76 -15.88 8.41
CA SER A 128 12.86 -14.93 8.57
C SER A 128 14.06 -15.27 7.70
N VAL A 129 14.85 -14.22 7.38
CA VAL A 129 16.15 -14.33 6.74
C VAL A 129 17.22 -13.77 7.68
N GLU A 130 18.35 -14.49 7.80
CA GLU A 130 19.52 -14.05 8.54
C GLU A 130 20.46 -13.32 7.59
N LEU A 131 20.94 -12.17 7.99
CA LEU A 131 21.80 -11.29 7.19
C LEU A 131 23.24 -11.35 7.67
N ASP A 132 24.18 -11.09 6.76
CA ASP A 132 25.55 -10.80 7.16
C ASP A 132 25.70 -9.34 7.62
N GLU A 133 26.82 -9.03 8.29
CA GLU A 133 27.12 -7.67 8.78
C GLU A 133 27.14 -6.61 7.68
N GLY A 134 27.55 -6.98 6.46
CA GLY A 134 27.58 -6.09 5.30
C GLY A 134 26.17 -5.67 4.88
N ALA A 135 25.25 -6.65 4.77
CA ALA A 135 23.85 -6.39 4.45
C ALA A 135 23.17 -5.56 5.54
N VAL A 136 23.40 -5.89 6.83
CA VAL A 136 22.88 -5.12 7.96
C VAL A 136 23.29 -3.66 7.86
N ARG A 137 24.57 -3.37 7.61
CA ARG A 137 25.08 -2.01 7.47
C ARG A 137 24.45 -1.27 6.31
N VAL A 138 24.37 -1.90 5.14
CA VAL A 138 23.79 -1.31 3.92
C VAL A 138 22.32 -0.97 4.11
N LEU A 139 21.55 -1.84 4.77
CA LEU A 139 20.13 -1.58 5.04
C LEU A 139 19.96 -0.38 5.99
N ARG A 140 20.75 -0.32 7.09
CA ARG A 140 20.63 0.74 8.09
C ARG A 140 21.13 2.10 7.60
N GLU A 141 22.27 2.12 6.91
CA GLU A 141 22.95 3.38 6.57
C GLU A 141 22.56 3.93 5.19
N SER A 142 22.23 3.05 4.24
CA SER A 142 22.02 3.46 2.85
C SER A 142 20.59 3.27 2.35
N GLY A 143 19.70 2.63 3.11
CA GLY A 143 18.31 2.39 2.72
C GLY A 143 18.16 1.68 1.38
N ARG A 144 19.10 0.77 1.05
CA ARG A 144 19.11 0.00 -0.21
C ARG A 144 18.28 -1.27 -0.09
N SER A 145 18.04 -1.90 -1.24
CA SER A 145 17.39 -3.22 -1.34
C SER A 145 18.25 -4.31 -0.70
N LEU A 146 17.60 -5.36 -0.20
CA LEU A 146 18.28 -6.56 0.26
C LEU A 146 18.56 -7.49 -0.93
N LEU A 147 19.82 -7.78 -1.17
CA LEU A 147 20.26 -8.73 -2.19
C LEU A 147 20.46 -10.13 -1.59
N ALA A 148 20.34 -11.16 -2.42
CA ALA A 148 20.55 -12.55 -2.01
C ALA A 148 21.97 -12.81 -1.47
N VAL A 149 22.98 -12.08 -1.94
CA VAL A 149 24.37 -12.20 -1.50
C VAL A 149 24.56 -11.89 -0.02
N GLY A 150 23.73 -11.02 0.55
CA GLY A 150 23.77 -10.63 1.97
C GLY A 150 23.00 -11.58 2.91
N VAL A 151 22.37 -12.64 2.39
CA VAL A 151 21.61 -13.60 3.18
C VAL A 151 22.47 -14.82 3.52
N ARG A 152 22.43 -15.24 4.79
CA ARG A 152 23.18 -16.37 5.34
C ARG A 152 22.32 -17.52 5.83
N GLY A 153 21.07 -17.23 6.17
CA GLY A 153 20.12 -18.24 6.65
C GLY A 153 18.67 -17.92 6.24
N VAL A 154 17.86 -18.96 6.13
CA VAL A 154 16.43 -18.86 5.76
C VAL A 154 15.63 -19.77 6.67
N HIS A 155 14.67 -19.20 7.41
CA HIS A 155 13.83 -19.91 8.37
C HIS A 155 12.34 -19.74 8.04
N GLY A 156 11.56 -20.77 8.29
CA GLY A 156 10.13 -20.81 7.98
C GLY A 156 9.83 -21.23 6.56
N ASN A 157 8.58 -21.08 6.21
CA ASN A 157 8.06 -21.43 4.88
C ASN A 157 7.22 -20.27 4.39
N PHE A 158 7.73 -19.54 3.44
CA PHE A 158 7.10 -18.36 2.83
C PHE A 158 7.13 -18.45 1.32
N THR A 159 6.20 -17.79 0.69
CA THR A 159 6.07 -17.65 -0.76
C THR A 159 6.41 -16.23 -1.20
N ARG A 160 6.55 -16.00 -2.50
CA ARG A 160 6.72 -14.67 -3.06
C ARG A 160 5.57 -13.75 -2.62
N GLY A 161 5.92 -12.54 -2.17
CA GLY A 161 4.98 -11.55 -1.67
C GLY A 161 4.65 -11.67 -0.18
N ASP A 162 5.14 -12.71 0.50
CA ASP A 162 4.98 -12.82 1.94
C ASP A 162 5.93 -11.89 2.70
N MET A 163 5.47 -11.46 3.89
CA MET A 163 6.28 -10.66 4.81
C MET A 163 7.23 -11.56 5.59
N VAL A 164 8.52 -11.20 5.57
CA VAL A 164 9.56 -11.87 6.37
C VAL A 164 10.29 -10.88 7.27
N SER A 165 10.80 -11.41 8.40
CA SER A 165 11.70 -10.71 9.31
C SER A 165 13.14 -10.83 8.81
N CYS A 166 13.86 -9.71 8.75
CA CYS A 166 15.30 -9.67 8.47
C CYS A 166 16.03 -9.53 9.80
N ARG A 167 16.93 -10.50 10.10
CA ARG A 167 17.63 -10.56 11.38
C ARG A 167 19.14 -10.39 11.19
N ASP A 168 19.75 -9.73 12.14
CA ASP A 168 21.23 -9.64 12.22
C ASP A 168 21.84 -10.97 12.73
N PRO A 169 23.19 -11.11 12.73
CA PRO A 169 23.85 -12.33 13.22
C PRO A 169 23.57 -12.63 14.71
N ASP A 170 23.15 -11.64 15.50
CA ASP A 170 22.76 -11.82 16.90
C ASP A 170 21.30 -12.27 17.05
N GLY A 171 20.57 -12.44 15.95
CA GLY A 171 19.16 -12.85 15.90
C GLY A 171 18.16 -11.70 16.15
N ARG A 172 18.64 -10.45 16.26
CA ARG A 172 17.76 -9.29 16.45
C ARG A 172 17.10 -8.92 15.13
N GLU A 173 15.79 -8.65 15.20
CA GLU A 173 15.08 -8.13 14.03
C GLU A 173 15.53 -6.69 13.73
N ILE A 174 15.95 -6.43 12.50
CA ILE A 174 16.41 -5.11 12.04
C ILE A 174 15.52 -4.50 10.97
N ALA A 175 14.81 -5.35 10.26
CA ALA A 175 13.90 -4.92 9.19
C ALA A 175 12.82 -5.98 8.94
N ARG A 176 11.78 -5.56 8.23
CA ARG A 176 10.74 -6.43 7.64
C ARG A 176 10.56 -6.09 6.18
N GLY A 177 10.18 -7.07 5.36
CA GLY A 177 9.91 -6.78 3.96
C GLY A 177 9.19 -7.89 3.22
N LEU A 178 8.62 -7.53 2.06
CA LEU A 178 7.98 -8.46 1.15
C LEU A 178 9.02 -9.08 0.23
N VAL A 179 9.10 -10.42 0.22
CA VAL A 179 10.11 -11.14 -0.55
C VAL A 179 9.72 -11.33 -2.02
N ASN A 180 10.69 -11.25 -2.91
CA ASN A 180 10.53 -11.53 -4.34
C ASN A 180 10.67 -13.02 -4.69
N TYR A 181 11.18 -13.84 -3.77
CA TYR A 181 11.42 -15.27 -3.95
C TYR A 181 10.89 -16.05 -2.75
N GLY A 182 10.36 -17.25 -2.99
CA GLY A 182 9.92 -18.15 -1.92
C GLY A 182 11.08 -18.71 -1.08
N ALA A 183 10.76 -19.35 0.04
CA ALA A 183 11.76 -19.87 0.99
C ALA A 183 12.75 -20.85 0.35
N ASP A 184 12.26 -21.79 -0.48
CA ASP A 184 13.12 -22.78 -1.15
C ASP A 184 14.02 -22.16 -2.20
N GLU A 185 13.50 -21.19 -2.95
CA GLU A 185 14.28 -20.40 -3.92
C GLU A 185 15.33 -19.58 -3.21
N THR A 186 14.96 -18.90 -2.13
CA THR A 186 15.86 -18.10 -1.30
C THR A 186 17.00 -18.94 -0.73
N ARG A 187 16.72 -20.17 -0.26
CA ARG A 187 17.78 -21.11 0.19
C ARG A 187 18.76 -21.46 -0.92
N ARG A 188 18.32 -21.56 -2.17
CA ARG A 188 19.17 -21.87 -3.32
C ARG A 188 20.04 -20.71 -3.75
N ILE A 189 19.52 -19.45 -3.65
CA ILE A 189 20.22 -18.25 -4.12
C ILE A 189 20.98 -17.50 -3.03
N MET A 190 20.75 -17.77 -1.74
CA MET A 190 21.43 -17.10 -0.63
C MET A 190 22.94 -17.15 -0.80
N GLY A 191 23.61 -16.04 -0.50
CA GLY A 191 25.06 -15.89 -0.67
C GLY A 191 25.51 -15.70 -2.12
N SER A 192 24.59 -15.71 -3.09
CA SER A 192 24.89 -15.57 -4.51
C SER A 192 24.70 -14.14 -5.00
N ALA A 193 25.53 -13.71 -5.95
CA ALA A 193 25.34 -12.43 -6.63
C ALA A 193 24.09 -12.46 -7.53
N SER A 194 23.41 -11.32 -7.68
CA SER A 194 22.14 -11.21 -8.41
C SER A 194 22.23 -11.73 -9.86
N ASN A 195 23.35 -11.51 -10.55
CA ASN A 195 23.57 -12.01 -11.90
C ASN A 195 23.69 -13.54 -12.03
N LYS A 196 23.69 -14.28 -10.92
CA LYS A 196 23.71 -15.75 -10.89
C LYS A 196 22.35 -16.37 -10.63
N ILE A 197 21.36 -15.57 -10.26
CA ILE A 197 20.02 -16.05 -9.87
C ILE A 197 19.38 -16.85 -11.01
N GLU A 198 19.41 -16.33 -12.23
CA GLU A 198 18.84 -17.01 -13.39
C GLU A 198 19.52 -18.37 -13.66
N ALA A 199 20.83 -18.44 -13.53
CA ALA A 199 21.59 -19.69 -13.72
C ALA A 199 21.25 -20.74 -12.63
N ILE A 200 20.91 -20.30 -11.40
CA ILE A 200 20.60 -21.17 -10.26
C ILE A 200 19.14 -21.66 -10.30
N LEU A 201 18.20 -20.76 -10.58
CA LEU A 201 16.77 -21.04 -10.54
C LEU A 201 16.18 -21.47 -11.89
N GLY A 202 16.81 -21.09 -13.00
CA GLY A 202 16.28 -21.21 -14.36
C GLY A 202 15.45 -20.00 -14.82
N TYR A 203 15.29 -19.02 -13.94
CA TYR A 203 14.59 -17.76 -14.21
C TYR A 203 14.99 -16.70 -13.17
N GLN A 204 14.74 -15.44 -13.47
CA GLN A 204 14.95 -14.33 -12.56
C GLN A 204 13.69 -13.47 -12.54
N VAL A 205 13.13 -13.25 -11.35
CA VAL A 205 11.97 -12.39 -11.14
C VAL A 205 12.42 -10.96 -10.90
N ASP A 206 13.47 -10.82 -10.08
CA ASP A 206 14.03 -9.53 -9.66
C ASP A 206 15.52 -9.71 -9.33
N GLU A 207 16.28 -8.60 -9.29
CA GLU A 207 17.67 -8.62 -8.87
C GLU A 207 17.82 -8.67 -7.35
N GLU A 208 16.79 -8.18 -6.64
CA GLU A 208 16.75 -8.11 -5.18
C GLU A 208 15.90 -9.23 -4.57
N LEU A 209 16.31 -9.66 -3.39
CA LEU A 209 15.46 -10.53 -2.55
C LEU A 209 14.29 -9.73 -1.97
N ILE A 210 14.55 -8.49 -1.52
CA ILE A 210 13.54 -7.55 -1.04
C ILE A 210 13.89 -6.16 -1.57
N HIS A 211 13.00 -5.57 -2.37
CA HIS A 211 13.18 -4.21 -2.86
C HIS A 211 13.08 -3.20 -1.72
N ARG A 212 13.88 -2.13 -1.76
CA ARG A 212 13.92 -1.09 -0.71
C ARG A 212 12.57 -0.46 -0.38
N ASP A 213 11.68 -0.36 -1.37
CA ASP A 213 10.34 0.22 -1.18
C ASP A 213 9.39 -0.77 -0.49
N ASN A 214 9.73 -2.05 -0.51
CA ASN A 214 9.05 -3.15 0.17
C ASN A 214 9.70 -3.54 1.50
N LEU A 215 10.64 -2.73 2.00
CA LEU A 215 11.43 -3.00 3.20
C LEU A 215 11.29 -1.84 4.18
N VAL A 216 11.08 -2.17 5.45
CA VAL A 216 10.99 -1.21 6.56
C VAL A 216 11.95 -1.61 7.67
N LEU A 217 12.72 -0.65 8.17
CA LEU A 217 13.55 -0.82 9.37
C LEU A 217 12.66 -0.84 10.62
N VAL A 218 13.03 -1.66 11.60
CA VAL A 218 12.33 -1.83 12.88
C VAL A 218 13.16 -1.22 14.02
#